data_5f5c67de7bc7ad22ec524f8780e4c49b
#
_entry.id   5f5c67de7bc7ad22ec524f8780e4c49b
#
_cell.length_a   1.000
_cell.length_b   1.000
_cell.length_c   1.000
_cell.angle_alpha   90.00
_cell.angle_beta   90.00
_cell.angle_gamma   90.00
#
_symmetry.space_group_name_H-M   'P 1'
#
loop_
_entity.id
_entity.type
_entity.pdbx_description
1 polymer ?
#
loop_
_entity_poly.entity_id
_entity_poly.type
_entity_poly.pdbx_seq_one_letter_code
_entity_poly.pdbx_strand_id
1 'polypeptide(L)'
;VATYISLWNFTDQGIRAVKDTTKRAGIMKEMAQKAGVTVKDIFWTLGAYDGVVIFEAADEEAIAAVGLALGAMGNVRTQSLRAFSLDEMKGVLGKLP
;
A
#
# COMPACT_ATOMS: atom_id res chain seq x y z
N VAL A 1 -5.89 -13.34 6.84
CA VAL A 1 -5.08 -12.37 6.08
C VAL A 1 -5.99 -11.57 5.20
N ALA A 2 -5.87 -10.26 5.25
CA ALA A 2 -6.68 -9.33 4.47
C ALA A 2 -5.84 -8.67 3.38
N THR A 3 -6.49 -8.33 2.27
CA THR A 3 -5.87 -7.62 1.15
C THR A 3 -6.14 -6.13 1.27
N TYR A 4 -5.11 -5.33 1.04
CA TYR A 4 -5.20 -3.87 1.01
C TYR A 4 -4.57 -3.36 -0.28
N ILE A 5 -5.20 -2.38 -0.87
CA ILE A 5 -4.66 -1.69 -2.05
C ILE A 5 -4.29 -0.29 -1.59
N SER A 6 -3.02 0.04 -1.69
CA SER A 6 -2.52 1.37 -1.34
C SER A 6 -2.18 2.13 -2.61
N LEU A 7 -2.81 3.26 -2.77
CA LEU A 7 -2.52 4.20 -3.84
C LEU A 7 -1.57 5.25 -3.28
N TRP A 8 -0.58 5.67 -4.06
CA TRP A 8 0.31 6.71 -3.58
C TRP A 8 0.53 7.82 -4.59
N ASN A 9 0.88 8.97 -4.04
CA ASN A 9 1.40 10.10 -4.80
C ASN A 9 2.76 10.48 -4.24
N PHE A 10 3.68 10.86 -5.10
CA PHE A 10 4.93 11.47 -4.67
C PHE A 10 4.66 12.83 -4.05
N THR A 11 5.41 13.13 -2.99
CA THR A 11 5.52 14.49 -2.49
C THR A 11 6.49 15.27 -3.38
N ASP A 12 6.66 16.55 -3.12
CA ASP A 12 7.69 17.35 -3.80
C ASP A 12 9.08 16.75 -3.59
N GLN A 13 9.36 16.29 -2.38
CA GLN A 13 10.62 15.62 -2.08
C GLN A 13 10.78 14.33 -2.89
N GLY A 14 9.75 13.51 -2.94
CA GLY A 14 9.78 12.22 -3.63
C GLY A 14 9.93 12.35 -5.12
N ILE A 15 9.23 13.31 -5.73
CA ILE A 15 9.33 13.50 -7.19
C ILE A 15 10.69 14.06 -7.61
N ARG A 16 11.30 14.92 -6.79
CA ARG A 16 12.65 15.42 -7.07
C ARG A 16 13.69 14.30 -7.10
N ALA A 17 13.49 13.26 -6.30
CA ALA A 17 14.41 12.13 -6.20
C ALA A 17 13.82 10.88 -6.86
N VAL A 18 12.99 11.04 -7.87
CA VAL A 18 12.25 9.93 -8.51
C VAL A 18 13.16 8.85 -9.10
N LYS A 19 14.40 9.21 -9.46
CA LYS A 19 15.35 8.22 -9.99
C LYS A 19 15.65 7.08 -9.00
N ASP A 20 15.45 7.31 -7.71
CA ASP A 20 15.68 6.29 -6.67
C ASP A 20 14.42 5.51 -6.30
N THR A 21 13.31 5.71 -7.02
CA THR A 21 12.01 5.16 -6.61
C THR A 21 12.01 3.63 -6.54
N THR A 22 12.68 2.94 -7.45
CA THR A 22 12.75 1.47 -7.42
C THR A 22 13.56 0.97 -6.24
N LYS A 23 14.64 1.68 -5.88
CA LYS A 23 15.44 1.36 -4.70
C LYS A 23 14.61 1.55 -3.42
N ARG A 24 13.83 2.63 -3.34
CA ARG A 24 12.94 2.88 -2.20
C ARG A 24 11.87 1.83 -2.10
N ALA A 25 11.37 1.32 -3.22
CA ALA A 25 10.40 0.23 -3.22
C ALA A 25 10.97 -1.02 -2.53
N GLY A 26 12.24 -1.35 -2.77
CA GLY A 26 12.92 -2.45 -2.08
C GLY A 26 13.00 -2.22 -0.58
N ILE A 27 13.35 -1.02 -0.16
CA ILE A 27 13.41 -0.64 1.27
C ILE A 27 12.02 -0.76 1.90
N MET A 28 10.99 -0.28 1.21
CA MET A 28 9.61 -0.38 1.68
C MET A 28 9.17 -1.82 1.87
N LYS A 29 9.52 -2.71 0.94
CA LYS A 29 9.19 -4.14 1.06
C LYS A 29 9.78 -4.75 2.33
N GLU A 30 11.04 -4.45 2.64
CA GLU A 30 11.69 -4.92 3.84
C GLU A 30 11.04 -4.37 5.10
N MET A 31 10.75 -3.08 5.11
CA MET A 31 10.09 -2.42 6.24
C MET A 31 8.70 -3.00 6.48
N ALA A 32 7.93 -3.20 5.43
CA ALA A 32 6.59 -3.76 5.51
C ALA A 32 6.64 -5.18 6.10
N GLN A 33 7.59 -6.00 5.63
CA GLN A 33 7.75 -7.35 6.12
C GLN A 33 8.04 -7.39 7.61
N LYS A 34 8.86 -6.48 8.12
CA LYS A 34 9.16 -6.37 9.56
C LYS A 34 7.90 -5.99 10.36
N ALA A 35 6.97 -5.29 9.76
CA ALA A 35 5.70 -4.92 10.37
C ALA A 35 4.62 -5.99 10.21
N GLY A 36 4.95 -7.14 9.62
CA GLY A 36 3.99 -8.21 9.38
C GLY A 36 3.13 -8.02 8.15
N VAL A 37 3.56 -7.17 7.22
CA VAL A 37 2.83 -6.87 5.99
C VAL A 37 3.61 -7.40 4.79
N THR A 38 2.94 -8.16 3.93
CA THR A 38 3.53 -8.72 2.72
C THR A 38 3.16 -7.87 1.52
N VAL A 39 4.17 -7.46 0.75
CA VAL A 39 3.95 -6.81 -0.54
C VAL A 39 3.72 -7.89 -1.59
N LYS A 40 2.53 -7.92 -2.18
CA LYS A 40 2.18 -8.89 -3.23
C LYS A 40 2.57 -8.37 -4.60
N ASP A 41 2.35 -7.08 -4.83
CA ASP A 41 2.63 -6.44 -6.12
C ASP A 41 2.82 -4.95 -5.92
N ILE A 42 3.58 -4.34 -6.83
CA ILE A 42 3.76 -2.90 -6.88
C ILE A 42 3.80 -2.46 -8.34
N PHE A 43 3.09 -1.37 -8.65
CA PHE A 43 3.06 -0.79 -9.99
C PHE A 43 3.19 0.72 -9.89
N TRP A 44 3.93 1.31 -10.82
CA TRP A 44 3.92 2.75 -11.05
C TRP A 44 2.88 3.04 -12.12
N THR A 45 2.10 4.09 -11.93
CA THR A 45 0.96 4.39 -12.79
C THR A 45 1.03 5.80 -13.34
N LEU A 46 0.26 6.05 -14.38
CA LEU A 46 -0.02 7.38 -14.91
C LEU A 46 -1.37 7.84 -14.39
N GLY A 47 -1.56 9.14 -14.30
CA GLY A 47 -2.85 9.71 -13.92
C GLY A 47 -2.84 10.29 -12.52
N ALA A 48 -3.99 10.22 -11.84
CA ALA A 48 -4.19 10.86 -10.55
C ALA A 48 -3.30 10.33 -9.44
N TYR A 49 -2.86 9.07 -9.55
CA TYR A 49 -1.95 8.43 -8.60
C TYR A 49 -0.68 8.02 -9.31
N ASP A 50 0.43 8.07 -8.59
CA ASP A 50 1.75 7.72 -9.15
C ASP A 50 2.04 6.22 -9.04
N GLY A 51 1.29 5.51 -8.24
CA GLY A 51 1.44 4.06 -8.19
C GLY A 51 0.44 3.38 -7.27
N VAL A 52 0.52 2.05 -7.26
CA VAL A 52 -0.32 1.18 -6.47
C VAL A 52 0.50 0.04 -5.90
N VAL A 53 0.24 -0.31 -4.65
CA VAL A 53 0.83 -1.48 -3.99
C VAL A 53 -0.31 -2.38 -3.53
N ILE A 54 -0.16 -3.67 -3.77
CA ILE A 54 -1.07 -4.68 -3.23
C ILE A 54 -0.37 -5.30 -2.02
N PHE A 55 -0.99 -5.16 -0.85
CA PHE A 55 -0.49 -5.71 0.41
C PHE A 55 -1.41 -6.81 0.95
N GLU A 56 -0.82 -7.73 1.68
CA GLU A 56 -1.55 -8.61 2.58
C GLU A 56 -1.09 -8.35 4.01
N ALA A 57 -2.03 -8.24 4.93
CA ALA A 57 -1.75 -8.00 6.34
C ALA A 57 -2.77 -8.72 7.21
N ALA A 58 -2.36 -9.02 8.45
CA ALA A 58 -3.25 -9.68 9.40
C ALA A 58 -4.37 -8.75 9.85
N ASP A 59 -4.08 -7.45 9.99
CA ASP A 59 -5.04 -6.48 10.50
C ASP A 59 -4.76 -5.07 9.98
N GLU A 60 -5.69 -4.18 10.28
CA GLU A 60 -5.64 -2.79 9.83
C GLU A 60 -4.56 -1.98 10.53
N GLU A 61 -4.22 -2.34 11.77
CA GLU A 61 -3.17 -1.63 12.49
C GLU A 61 -1.82 -1.79 11.82
N ALA A 62 -1.52 -2.99 11.30
CA ALA A 62 -0.28 -3.24 10.59
C ALA A 62 -0.18 -2.38 9.32
N ILE A 63 -1.27 -2.31 8.55
CA ILE A 63 -1.33 -1.47 7.34
C ILE A 63 -1.21 0.01 7.69
N ALA A 64 -1.89 0.45 8.75
CA ALA A 64 -1.80 1.83 9.19
C ALA A 64 -0.37 2.20 9.58
N ALA A 65 0.31 1.30 10.29
CA ALA A 65 1.70 1.52 10.70
C ALA A 65 2.63 1.67 9.49
N VAL A 66 2.46 0.82 8.48
CA VAL A 66 3.25 0.91 7.24
C VAL A 66 2.98 2.23 6.53
N GLY A 67 1.71 2.62 6.42
CA GLY A 67 1.33 3.89 5.78
C GLY A 67 1.93 5.11 6.48
N LEU A 68 1.88 5.12 7.81
CA LEU A 68 2.47 6.21 8.60
C LEU A 68 4.00 6.24 8.47
N ALA A 69 4.64 5.08 8.47
CA ALA A 69 6.09 5.00 8.31
C ALA A 69 6.53 5.52 6.93
N LEU A 70 5.80 5.16 5.89
CA LEU A 70 6.05 5.67 4.53
C LEU A 70 5.85 7.18 4.46
N GLY A 71 4.78 7.69 5.05
CA GLY A 71 4.53 9.13 5.11
C GLY A 71 5.61 9.87 5.87
N ALA A 72 6.11 9.28 6.96
CA ALA A 72 7.16 9.89 7.78
C ALA A 72 8.50 10.01 7.04
N MET A 73 8.77 9.13 6.08
CA MET A 73 9.96 9.24 5.23
C MET A 73 9.90 10.42 4.27
N GLY A 74 8.71 10.96 4.02
CA GLY A 74 8.52 12.20 3.30
C GLY A 74 8.47 12.09 1.78
N ASN A 75 8.60 10.91 1.19
CA ASN A 75 8.68 10.73 -0.25
C ASN A 75 7.34 10.47 -0.92
N VAL A 76 6.37 9.92 -0.17
CA VAL A 76 5.05 9.57 -0.68
C VAL A 76 3.97 9.86 0.35
N ARG A 77 2.75 10.08 -0.16
CA ARG A 77 1.53 10.03 0.62
C ARG A 77 0.70 8.88 0.09
N THR A 78 0.11 8.10 0.99
CA THR A 78 -0.63 6.91 0.61
C THR A 78 -2.10 7.01 1.02
N GLN A 79 -2.92 6.30 0.26
CA GLN A 79 -4.32 6.04 0.61
C GLN A 79 -4.51 4.53 0.54
N SER A 80 -4.82 3.90 1.65
CA SER A 80 -4.99 2.45 1.72
C SER A 80 -6.46 2.09 1.75
N LEU A 81 -6.83 1.13 0.92
CA LEU A 81 -8.19 0.65 0.76
C LEU A 81 -8.26 -0.81 1.17
N ARG A 82 -9.23 -1.17 2.02
CA ARG A 82 -9.51 -2.57 2.27
C ARG A 82 -10.13 -3.17 1.01
N ALA A 83 -9.53 -4.23 0.49
CA ALA A 83 -10.00 -4.91 -0.71
C ALA A 83 -10.60 -6.27 -0.35
N PHE A 84 -11.65 -6.64 -1.07
CA PHE A 84 -12.33 -7.91 -0.91
C PHE A 84 -12.16 -8.71 -2.20
N SER A 85 -11.71 -9.96 -2.08
CA SER A 85 -11.67 -10.88 -3.19
C SER A 85 -13.11 -11.22 -3.63
N LEU A 86 -13.23 -11.89 -4.78
CA LEU A 86 -14.53 -12.34 -5.25
C LEU A 86 -15.20 -13.25 -4.20
N ASP A 87 -14.45 -14.18 -3.61
CA ASP A 87 -15.00 -15.07 -2.58
C ASP A 87 -15.36 -14.31 -1.30
N GLU A 88 -14.52 -13.38 -0.86
CA GLU A 88 -14.84 -12.54 0.29
C GLU A 88 -16.09 -11.71 0.05
N MET A 89 -16.26 -11.20 -1.17
CA MET A 89 -17.45 -10.42 -1.52
C MET A 89 -18.73 -11.25 -1.43
N LYS A 90 -18.67 -12.53 -1.78
CA LYS A 90 -19.81 -13.43 -1.56
C LYS A 90 -20.21 -13.48 -0.10
N GLY A 91 -19.22 -13.48 0.81
CA GLY A 91 -19.49 -13.43 2.25
C GLY A 91 -20.14 -12.14 2.67
N VAL A 92 -19.70 -11.01 2.11
CA VAL A 92 -20.33 -9.70 2.37
C VAL A 92 -21.79 -9.71 1.93
N LEU A 93 -22.06 -10.21 0.74
CA LEU A 93 -23.42 -10.28 0.22
C LEU A 93 -24.32 -11.14 1.08
N GLY A 94 -23.79 -12.20 1.68
CA GLY A 94 -24.52 -13.05 2.60
C GLY A 94 -24.96 -12.36 3.88
N LYS A 95 -24.40 -11.20 4.22
CA LYS A 95 -24.76 -10.43 5.40
C LYS A 95 -25.77 -9.31 5.11
N LEU A 96 -26.19 -9.17 3.87
CA LEU A 96 -27.20 -8.16 3.53
C LEU A 96 -28.53 -8.51 4.22
N PRO A 97 -29.21 -7.49 4.81
CA PRO A 97 -30.50 -7.70 5.45
C PRO A 97 -31.61 -8.06 4.45
#